data_121163d3dbd72f4179d6f60e639320ee
#
_entry.id   121163d3dbd72f4179d6f60e639320ee
#
_cell.length_a   1.000
_cell.length_b   1.000
_cell.length_c   1.000
_cell.angle_alpha   90.00
_cell.angle_beta   90.00
_cell.angle_gamma   90.00
#
_symmetry.space_group_name_H-M   'P 1'
#
loop_
_entity.id
_entity.type
_entity.pdbx_description
1 polymer ?
#
loop_
_entity_poly.entity_id
_entity_poly.type
_entity_poly.pdbx_seq_one_letter_code
_entity_poly.pdbx_strand_id
1 'polypeptide(L)'
;MICRFNYFSQALMKQTNVTMILPSWDAFDDFKKKKKSYVKGTKFQVLYLYHGGTGDDSDYISFSNIVRYANDNKIAVVMPCGYNSGYANDGPEKLPWQARYWDFVFEELPKVCNSMFPISDDPKDVFVAGLSMGAIATSKWVAYGPERFNTAVMMSGGGMDVDKIMQAVAEYGNGSTDFAIDMNDLNTKGMKLIDPESDLYKQAKKNVLDGKKLPKIIMTCGGNDFIRSFVYISRDLFKSYGYDVTYEEVPNYTHEWDFWDLTLRKMLYDWLPIRHDVLLPE
;
A
#
# COMPACT_ATOMS: atom_id res chain seq x y z
N MET A 1 15.64 11.25 6.76
CA MET A 1 16.51 10.17 7.35
C MET A 1 15.97 8.82 6.87
N ILE A 2 16.84 7.93 6.38
CA ILE A 2 16.45 6.55 6.08
C ILE A 2 16.88 5.70 7.29
N CYS A 3 15.95 4.91 7.82
CA CYS A 3 16.17 3.98 8.91
C CYS A 3 15.79 2.58 8.41
N ARG A 4 16.71 1.63 8.42
CA ARG A 4 16.45 0.22 8.18
C ARG A 4 16.61 -0.53 9.49
N PHE A 5 15.55 -1.19 9.93
CA PHE A 5 15.58 -1.97 11.16
C PHE A 5 15.13 -3.40 10.91
N ASN A 6 15.77 -4.31 11.66
CA ASN A 6 15.47 -5.72 11.65
C ASN A 6 14.97 -6.12 13.03
N TYR A 7 13.90 -6.89 13.10
CA TYR A 7 13.39 -7.41 14.36
C TYR A 7 12.72 -8.77 14.17
N PHE A 8 12.58 -9.51 15.26
CA PHE A 8 11.85 -10.77 15.25
C PHE A 8 10.34 -10.48 15.26
N SER A 9 9.68 -10.74 14.15
CA SER A 9 8.23 -10.65 14.05
C SER A 9 7.56 -11.87 14.64
N GLN A 10 6.63 -11.65 15.56
CA GLN A 10 5.81 -12.73 16.13
C GLN A 10 4.80 -13.26 15.10
N ALA A 11 4.26 -12.38 14.26
CA ALA A 11 3.34 -12.78 13.20
C ALA A 11 4.03 -13.63 12.12
N LEU A 12 5.29 -13.32 11.80
CA LEU A 12 6.06 -14.06 10.79
C LEU A 12 6.89 -15.20 11.35
N MET A 13 7.05 -15.28 12.68
CA MET A 13 7.91 -16.25 13.37
C MET A 13 9.35 -16.26 12.84
N LYS A 14 9.87 -15.10 12.42
CA LYS A 14 11.23 -14.92 11.90
C LYS A 14 11.70 -13.47 12.00
N GLN A 15 12.99 -13.27 11.77
CA GLN A 15 13.54 -11.92 11.55
C GLN A 15 12.98 -11.33 10.25
N THR A 16 12.61 -10.06 10.29
CA THR A 16 12.13 -9.33 9.11
C THR A 16 12.72 -7.92 9.06
N ASN A 17 12.83 -7.39 7.86
CA ASN A 17 13.31 -6.04 7.61
C ASN A 17 12.14 -5.10 7.38
N VAL A 18 12.31 -3.88 7.84
CA VAL A 18 11.45 -2.74 7.53
C VAL A 18 12.34 -1.56 7.22
N THR A 19 12.12 -0.94 6.08
CA THR A 19 12.75 0.33 5.74
C THR A 19 11.78 1.47 6.01
N MET A 20 12.24 2.50 6.71
CA MET A 20 11.44 3.66 7.05
C MET A 20 12.14 4.95 6.60
N ILE A 21 11.38 5.87 6.05
CA ILE A 21 11.80 7.25 5.84
C ILE A 21 11.20 8.09 6.95
N LEU A 22 12.07 8.73 7.74
CA LEU A 22 11.66 9.77 8.67
C LEU A 22 12.10 11.11 8.09
N PRO A 23 11.20 12.09 7.94
CA PRO A 23 11.57 13.40 7.43
C PRO A 23 12.70 14.02 8.22
N SER A 24 13.59 14.70 7.52
CA SER A 24 14.66 15.48 8.12
C SER A 24 14.63 16.90 7.57
N TRP A 25 15.24 17.82 8.31
CA TRP A 25 15.39 19.21 7.88
C TRP A 25 16.68 19.34 7.07
N ASP A 26 16.66 20.18 6.07
CA ASP A 26 17.84 20.62 5.35
C ASP A 26 18.23 22.07 5.75
N ALA A 27 19.35 22.55 5.20
CA ALA A 27 19.85 23.89 5.50
C ALA A 27 18.88 25.01 5.08
N PHE A 28 17.98 24.76 4.14
CA PHE A 28 17.02 25.74 3.63
C PHE A 28 15.72 25.78 4.43
N ASP A 29 15.36 24.69 5.10
CA ASP A 29 14.17 24.63 5.96
C ASP A 29 14.28 25.63 7.13
N ASP A 30 15.45 25.74 7.76
CA ASP A 30 15.68 26.64 8.88
C ASP A 30 15.71 28.12 8.48
N PHE A 31 16.24 28.44 7.28
CA PHE A 31 16.28 29.81 6.77
C PHE A 31 14.90 30.39 6.47
N LYS A 32 13.96 29.58 6.04
CA LYS A 32 12.64 30.02 5.59
C LYS A 32 11.61 30.17 6.70
N LYS A 33 11.67 29.38 7.77
CA LYS A 33 10.54 29.22 8.69
C LYS A 33 10.84 29.46 10.16
N LYS A 34 12.09 29.66 10.60
CA LYS A 34 12.50 29.82 12.01
C LYS A 34 11.89 28.73 12.94
N LYS A 35 11.58 27.54 12.42
CA LYS A 35 10.95 26.47 13.18
C LYS A 35 11.98 25.72 14.01
N LYS A 36 11.60 25.38 15.25
CA LYS A 36 12.39 24.50 16.10
C LYS A 36 12.35 23.09 15.49
N SER A 37 13.47 22.62 14.96
CA SER A 37 13.64 21.26 14.50
C SER A 37 13.77 20.31 15.71
N TYR A 38 13.28 19.09 15.57
CA TYR A 38 13.46 18.01 16.55
C TYR A 38 12.92 18.30 17.97
N VAL A 39 11.72 18.84 18.06
CA VAL A 39 11.04 19.06 19.34
C VAL A 39 10.57 17.72 19.91
N LYS A 40 10.86 17.46 21.19
CA LYS A 40 10.39 16.25 21.89
C LYS A 40 8.86 16.16 21.83
N GLY A 41 8.34 15.00 21.47
CA GLY A 41 6.89 14.74 21.30
C GLY A 41 6.33 15.10 19.92
N THR A 42 7.15 15.65 19.02
CA THR A 42 6.77 15.84 17.63
C THR A 42 6.42 14.50 16.98
N LYS A 43 5.34 14.46 16.19
CA LYS A 43 4.95 13.31 15.38
C LYS A 43 4.91 13.71 13.91
N PHE A 44 4.94 12.71 13.02
CA PHE A 44 4.73 12.85 11.57
C PHE A 44 3.44 12.15 11.17
N GLN A 45 2.76 12.65 10.15
CA GLN A 45 1.81 11.84 9.40
C GLN A 45 2.56 10.66 8.77
N VAL A 46 1.89 9.53 8.54
CA VAL A 46 2.55 8.30 8.11
C VAL A 46 1.84 7.66 6.92
N LEU A 47 2.65 7.21 5.96
CA LEU A 47 2.25 6.38 4.83
C LEU A 47 2.82 4.96 5.02
N TYR A 48 1.95 3.96 5.13
CA TYR A 48 2.34 2.55 4.97
C TYR A 48 2.33 2.21 3.49
N LEU A 49 3.49 1.85 2.94
CA LEU A 49 3.72 1.70 1.50
C LEU A 49 4.19 0.28 1.17
N TYR A 50 3.36 -0.49 0.47
CA TYR A 50 3.53 -1.92 0.20
C TYR A 50 4.10 -2.14 -1.21
N HIS A 51 5.22 -2.91 -1.30
CA HIS A 51 5.88 -3.24 -2.57
C HIS A 51 5.08 -4.26 -3.39
N GLY A 52 5.43 -4.41 -4.66
CA GLY A 52 4.87 -5.38 -5.59
C GLY A 52 5.44 -6.79 -5.46
N GLY A 53 5.00 -7.68 -6.33
CA GLY A 53 5.61 -9.01 -6.46
C GLY A 53 7.10 -8.90 -6.81
N THR A 54 7.88 -9.87 -6.37
CA THR A 54 9.35 -9.97 -6.53
C THR A 54 10.19 -8.89 -5.85
N GLY A 55 9.53 -7.95 -5.14
CA GLY A 55 10.17 -6.85 -4.45
C GLY A 55 10.42 -7.09 -2.97
N ASP A 56 10.96 -6.05 -2.31
CA ASP A 56 11.20 -6.01 -0.88
C ASP A 56 11.08 -4.59 -0.28
N ASP A 57 11.49 -4.41 0.96
CA ASP A 57 11.47 -3.14 1.69
C ASP A 57 12.37 -2.05 1.10
N SER A 58 13.22 -2.36 0.11
CA SER A 58 14.16 -1.43 -0.53
C SER A 58 13.71 -0.90 -1.89
N ASP A 59 12.71 -1.52 -2.52
CA ASP A 59 12.31 -1.23 -3.90
C ASP A 59 12.02 0.25 -4.14
N TYR A 60 11.18 0.83 -3.31
CA TYR A 60 10.80 2.23 -3.48
C TYR A 60 11.96 3.21 -3.36
N ILE A 61 12.97 2.88 -2.52
CA ILE A 61 14.18 3.69 -2.41
C ILE A 61 15.07 3.51 -3.63
N SER A 62 15.14 2.27 -4.16
CA SER A 62 16.03 1.92 -5.26
C SER A 62 15.52 2.42 -6.62
N PHE A 63 14.19 2.45 -6.80
CA PHE A 63 13.57 2.67 -8.12
C PHE A 63 12.71 3.94 -8.21
N SER A 64 12.64 4.75 -7.15
CA SER A 64 11.87 5.99 -7.15
C SER A 64 12.53 7.13 -6.37
N ASN A 65 11.92 8.31 -6.43
CA ASN A 65 12.34 9.47 -5.66
C ASN A 65 11.59 9.62 -4.32
N ILE A 66 11.05 8.54 -3.77
CA ILE A 66 10.21 8.56 -2.56
C ILE A 66 10.87 9.27 -1.38
N VAL A 67 12.20 9.15 -1.21
CA VAL A 67 12.94 9.79 -0.12
C VAL A 67 12.83 11.31 -0.18
N ARG A 68 13.00 11.88 -1.39
CA ARG A 68 12.83 13.32 -1.62
C ARG A 68 11.39 13.74 -1.39
N TYR A 69 10.43 13.03 -1.99
CA TYR A 69 9.00 13.36 -1.87
C TYR A 69 8.54 13.35 -0.40
N ALA A 70 8.97 12.35 0.37
CA ALA A 70 8.65 12.24 1.79
C ALA A 70 9.28 13.39 2.62
N ASN A 71 10.53 13.75 2.33
CA ASN A 71 11.21 14.88 2.99
C ASN A 71 10.54 16.22 2.69
N ASP A 72 10.23 16.48 1.41
CA ASP A 72 9.61 17.74 0.99
C ASP A 72 8.23 17.92 1.65
N ASN A 73 7.48 16.85 1.79
CA ASN A 73 6.13 16.86 2.35
C ASN A 73 6.05 16.59 3.86
N LYS A 74 7.19 16.38 4.53
CA LYS A 74 7.28 16.11 5.98
C LYS A 74 6.40 14.94 6.45
N ILE A 75 6.35 13.86 5.64
CA ILE A 75 5.62 12.63 5.96
C ILE A 75 6.57 11.47 6.19
N ALA A 76 6.31 10.64 7.21
CA ALA A 76 7.01 9.38 7.38
C ALA A 76 6.48 8.32 6.40
N VAL A 77 7.37 7.45 5.91
CA VAL A 77 6.97 6.33 5.03
C VAL A 77 7.51 5.03 5.62
N VAL A 78 6.65 4.04 5.79
CA VAL A 78 6.97 2.71 6.32
C VAL A 78 6.85 1.68 5.21
N MET A 79 7.94 1.02 4.88
CA MET A 79 8.03 0.04 3.79
C MET A 79 8.45 -1.33 4.36
N PRO A 80 7.50 -2.25 4.63
CA PRO A 80 7.81 -3.59 5.12
C PRO A 80 8.25 -4.51 3.99
N CYS A 81 9.04 -5.53 4.32
CA CYS A 81 9.32 -6.65 3.42
C CYS A 81 8.17 -7.66 3.47
N GLY A 82 7.40 -7.74 2.40
CA GLY A 82 6.26 -8.68 2.23
C GLY A 82 6.62 -9.93 1.44
N TYR A 83 7.79 -10.00 0.84
CA TYR A 83 8.16 -11.06 -0.12
C TYR A 83 7.06 -11.29 -1.17
N ASN A 84 6.94 -12.49 -1.72
CA ASN A 84 5.87 -12.86 -2.67
C ASN A 84 4.63 -13.44 -1.96
N SER A 85 4.32 -12.98 -0.76
CA SER A 85 3.26 -13.55 0.08
C SER A 85 1.83 -13.12 -0.31
N GLY A 86 1.67 -12.18 -1.26
CA GLY A 86 0.37 -11.55 -1.49
C GLY A 86 -0.17 -10.81 -0.26
N TYR A 87 0.68 -10.57 0.74
CA TYR A 87 0.27 -10.07 2.06
C TYR A 87 -0.87 -10.90 2.65
N ALA A 88 -0.81 -12.21 2.46
CA ALA A 88 -1.76 -13.19 2.99
C ALA A 88 -1.18 -13.92 4.21
N ASN A 89 -2.05 -14.51 5.00
CA ASN A 89 -1.62 -15.44 6.03
C ASN A 89 -1.53 -16.83 5.41
N ASP A 90 -0.38 -17.51 5.59
CA ASP A 90 -0.20 -18.87 5.12
C ASP A 90 -0.93 -19.86 6.02
N GLY A 91 -1.80 -20.66 5.43
CA GLY A 91 -2.43 -21.84 6.07
C GLY A 91 -3.32 -21.57 7.30
N PRO A 92 -3.80 -22.61 7.95
CA PRO A 92 -4.70 -22.50 9.09
C PRO A 92 -4.00 -21.90 10.32
N GLU A 93 -4.71 -21.05 11.05
CA GLU A 93 -4.23 -20.23 12.20
C GLU A 93 -3.48 -20.96 13.32
N LYS A 94 -3.35 -22.28 13.25
CA LYS A 94 -2.92 -23.11 14.37
C LYS A 94 -1.49 -23.64 14.32
N LEU A 95 -0.73 -23.36 13.26
CA LEU A 95 0.66 -23.80 13.20
C LEU A 95 1.61 -22.65 13.60
N PRO A 96 2.40 -22.83 14.68
CA PRO A 96 3.14 -21.74 15.31
C PRO A 96 4.29 -21.16 14.47
N TRP A 97 4.65 -21.76 13.34
CA TRP A 97 5.73 -21.32 12.45
C TRP A 97 5.26 -20.90 11.04
N GLN A 98 3.95 -20.74 10.85
CA GLN A 98 3.42 -20.20 9.59
C GLN A 98 3.57 -18.69 9.55
N ALA A 99 4.04 -18.18 8.40
CA ALA A 99 4.17 -16.77 8.18
C ALA A 99 2.80 -16.11 7.96
N ARG A 100 2.45 -15.20 8.84
CA ARG A 100 1.16 -14.49 8.82
C ARG A 100 1.39 -13.06 8.36
N TYR A 101 1.61 -12.88 7.04
CA TYR A 101 1.96 -11.58 6.47
C TYR A 101 0.87 -10.54 6.59
N TRP A 102 -0.42 -10.95 6.56
CA TRP A 102 -1.51 -10.03 6.81
C TRP A 102 -1.50 -9.50 8.25
N ASP A 103 -1.36 -10.38 9.22
CA ASP A 103 -1.29 -9.99 10.62
C ASP A 103 -0.06 -9.13 10.92
N PHE A 104 1.05 -9.44 10.25
CA PHE A 104 2.27 -8.64 10.34
C PHE A 104 2.02 -7.20 9.89
N VAL A 105 1.52 -6.98 8.67
CA VAL A 105 1.36 -5.63 8.11
C VAL A 105 0.18 -4.87 8.68
N PHE A 106 -0.87 -5.57 9.12
CA PHE A 106 -2.11 -4.95 9.59
C PHE A 106 -2.13 -4.72 11.11
N GLU A 107 -1.58 -5.65 11.90
CA GLU A 107 -1.64 -5.59 13.35
C GLU A 107 -0.29 -5.30 14.02
N GLU A 108 0.74 -6.08 13.69
CA GLU A 108 2.01 -6.01 14.41
C GLU A 108 2.83 -4.78 14.02
N LEU A 109 3.05 -4.57 12.73
CA LEU A 109 3.90 -3.48 12.21
C LEU A 109 3.44 -2.10 12.68
N PRO A 110 2.14 -1.72 12.62
CA PRO A 110 1.70 -0.43 13.12
C PRO A 110 1.97 -0.26 14.62
N LYS A 111 1.78 -1.31 15.43
CA LYS A 111 2.06 -1.27 16.87
C LYS A 111 3.55 -1.06 17.15
N VAL A 112 4.41 -1.79 16.44
CA VAL A 112 5.88 -1.65 16.56
C VAL A 112 6.30 -0.24 16.15
N CYS A 113 5.85 0.24 15.00
CA CYS A 113 6.22 1.56 14.49
C CYS A 113 5.74 2.70 15.39
N ASN A 114 4.51 2.64 15.88
CA ASN A 114 3.96 3.67 16.78
C ASN A 114 4.64 3.70 18.15
N SER A 115 5.16 2.55 18.61
CA SER A 115 5.87 2.49 19.90
C SER A 115 7.32 2.98 19.81
N MET A 116 7.96 2.86 18.64
CA MET A 116 9.40 3.12 18.49
C MET A 116 9.71 4.43 17.76
N PHE A 117 8.81 4.94 16.94
CA PHE A 117 9.07 6.08 16.06
C PHE A 117 8.07 7.22 16.28
N PRO A 118 8.46 8.47 15.97
CA PRO A 118 7.63 9.65 16.17
C PRO A 118 6.59 9.79 15.04
N ILE A 119 5.70 8.81 14.89
CA ILE A 119 4.61 8.82 13.92
C ILE A 119 3.24 8.90 14.59
N SER A 120 2.27 9.47 13.90
CA SER A 120 0.89 9.59 14.39
C SER A 120 0.16 8.25 14.28
N ASP A 121 -0.66 7.96 15.28
CA ASP A 121 -1.62 6.86 15.32
C ASP A 121 -3.07 7.33 15.13
N ASP A 122 -3.27 8.65 14.95
CA ASP A 122 -4.59 9.20 14.61
C ASP A 122 -4.97 8.81 13.17
N PRO A 123 -6.12 8.16 12.95
CA PRO A 123 -6.54 7.73 11.60
C PRO A 123 -6.54 8.83 10.54
N LYS A 124 -6.72 10.09 10.91
CA LYS A 124 -6.66 11.22 9.95
C LYS A 124 -5.26 11.46 9.39
N ASP A 125 -4.22 10.98 10.09
CA ASP A 125 -2.82 11.16 9.76
C ASP A 125 -2.16 9.91 9.16
N VAL A 126 -2.91 8.81 9.03
CA VAL A 126 -2.44 7.54 8.50
C VAL A 126 -2.95 7.36 7.08
N PHE A 127 -2.05 6.99 6.18
CA PHE A 127 -2.33 6.67 4.79
C PHE A 127 -1.79 5.29 4.45
N VAL A 128 -2.42 4.63 3.48
CA VAL A 128 -2.03 3.29 3.04
C VAL A 128 -1.93 3.27 1.53
N ALA A 129 -0.83 2.77 0.99
CA ALA A 129 -0.67 2.65 -0.46
C ALA A 129 0.13 1.40 -0.84
N GLY A 130 -0.02 0.97 -2.09
CA GLY A 130 0.78 -0.11 -2.64
C GLY A 130 0.64 -0.25 -4.14
N LEU A 131 1.68 -0.81 -4.76
CA LEU A 131 1.69 -1.12 -6.18
C LEU A 131 1.51 -2.62 -6.43
N SER A 132 0.81 -3.00 -7.51
CA SER A 132 0.67 -4.40 -7.93
C SER A 132 0.19 -5.29 -6.77
N MET A 133 0.98 -6.25 -6.33
CA MET A 133 0.72 -7.07 -5.12
C MET A 133 0.45 -6.21 -3.88
N GLY A 134 1.14 -5.07 -3.71
CA GLY A 134 0.91 -4.15 -2.61
C GLY A 134 -0.47 -3.46 -2.66
N ALA A 135 -1.08 -3.34 -3.83
CA ALA A 135 -2.46 -2.86 -3.96
C ALA A 135 -3.47 -3.87 -3.38
N ILE A 136 -3.14 -5.16 -3.37
CA ILE A 136 -3.95 -6.19 -2.71
C ILE A 136 -3.95 -5.95 -1.19
N ALA A 137 -2.77 -5.70 -0.58
CA ALA A 137 -2.69 -5.32 0.83
C ALA A 137 -3.51 -4.06 1.13
N THR A 138 -3.41 -3.05 0.27
CA THR A 138 -4.17 -1.80 0.40
C THR A 138 -5.68 -2.05 0.35
N SER A 139 -6.15 -2.93 -0.55
CA SER A 139 -7.56 -3.33 -0.63
C SER A 139 -8.04 -4.04 0.64
N LYS A 140 -7.18 -4.88 1.24
CA LYS A 140 -7.48 -5.54 2.52
C LYS A 140 -7.62 -4.52 3.66
N TRP A 141 -6.78 -3.47 3.69
CA TRP A 141 -6.95 -2.38 4.65
C TRP A 141 -8.30 -1.69 4.51
N VAL A 142 -8.75 -1.43 3.28
CA VAL A 142 -10.09 -0.87 3.01
C VAL A 142 -11.20 -1.78 3.53
N ALA A 143 -11.05 -3.10 3.37
CA ALA A 143 -12.07 -4.05 3.79
C ALA A 143 -12.08 -4.30 5.31
N TYR A 144 -10.91 -4.47 5.94
CA TYR A 144 -10.83 -4.97 7.31
C TYR A 144 -10.54 -3.91 8.37
N GLY A 145 -10.12 -2.70 7.98
CA GLY A 145 -9.85 -1.60 8.91
C GLY A 145 -10.12 -0.21 8.34
N PRO A 146 -11.31 0.02 7.72
CA PRO A 146 -11.60 1.28 7.03
C PRO A 146 -11.51 2.52 7.93
N GLU A 147 -11.77 2.36 9.22
CA GLU A 147 -11.74 3.42 10.21
C GLU A 147 -10.33 3.76 10.74
N ARG A 148 -9.32 2.96 10.40
CA ARG A 148 -7.94 3.09 10.94
C ARG A 148 -7.05 4.06 10.16
N PHE A 149 -7.52 4.56 9.02
CA PHE A 149 -6.73 5.41 8.14
C PHE A 149 -7.61 6.35 7.31
N ASN A 150 -6.99 7.35 6.69
CA ASN A 150 -7.68 8.40 5.94
C ASN A 150 -7.89 8.07 4.45
N THR A 151 -6.82 7.69 3.76
CA THR A 151 -6.84 7.50 2.30
C THR A 151 -6.04 6.25 1.91
N ALA A 152 -6.62 5.47 0.99
CA ALA A 152 -5.98 4.34 0.32
C ALA A 152 -5.56 4.73 -1.10
N VAL A 153 -4.33 4.38 -1.53
CA VAL A 153 -3.89 4.56 -2.92
C VAL A 153 -3.45 3.23 -3.51
N MET A 154 -4.14 2.75 -4.54
CA MET A 154 -3.85 1.51 -5.23
C MET A 154 -3.27 1.81 -6.61
N MET A 155 -2.03 1.39 -6.84
CA MET A 155 -1.31 1.58 -8.09
C MET A 155 -1.22 0.26 -8.85
N SER A 156 -1.69 0.20 -10.10
CA SER A 156 -1.62 -1.00 -10.94
C SER A 156 -2.13 -2.26 -10.24
N GLY A 157 -3.28 -2.17 -9.57
CA GLY A 157 -3.83 -3.30 -8.82
C GLY A 157 -5.10 -2.97 -8.07
N GLY A 158 -5.55 -3.95 -7.26
CA GLY A 158 -6.79 -3.85 -6.47
C GLY A 158 -7.03 -5.11 -5.66
N GLY A 159 -8.27 -5.38 -5.28
CA GLY A 159 -8.67 -6.54 -4.48
C GLY A 159 -8.66 -7.85 -5.26
N MET A 160 -7.52 -8.25 -5.80
CA MET A 160 -7.34 -9.48 -6.55
C MET A 160 -7.05 -10.68 -5.63
N ASP A 161 -7.43 -11.86 -6.10
CA ASP A 161 -7.14 -13.14 -5.44
C ASP A 161 -5.77 -13.66 -5.90
N VAL A 162 -4.82 -13.72 -4.97
CA VAL A 162 -3.42 -14.12 -5.26
C VAL A 162 -3.34 -15.57 -5.73
N ASP A 163 -4.11 -16.48 -5.14
CA ASP A 163 -4.08 -17.89 -5.49
C ASP A 163 -4.56 -18.10 -6.93
N LYS A 164 -5.58 -17.35 -7.34
CA LYS A 164 -6.05 -17.34 -8.73
C LYS A 164 -5.04 -16.73 -9.69
N ILE A 165 -4.31 -15.69 -9.28
CA ILE A 165 -3.21 -15.13 -10.08
C ILE A 165 -2.13 -16.20 -10.29
N MET A 166 -1.69 -16.88 -9.23
CA MET A 166 -0.68 -17.92 -9.32
C MET A 166 -1.15 -19.11 -10.15
N GLN A 167 -2.42 -19.51 -10.03
CA GLN A 167 -3.03 -20.53 -10.88
C GLN A 167 -3.04 -20.11 -12.35
N ALA A 168 -3.39 -18.85 -12.65
CA ALA A 168 -3.37 -18.33 -14.01
C ALA A 168 -1.96 -18.37 -14.62
N VAL A 169 -0.95 -17.94 -13.85
CA VAL A 169 0.45 -18.00 -14.29
C VAL A 169 0.88 -19.45 -14.57
N ALA A 170 0.51 -20.39 -13.72
CA ALA A 170 0.86 -21.81 -13.92
C ALA A 170 0.13 -22.41 -15.14
N GLU A 171 -1.13 -22.09 -15.37
CA GLU A 171 -1.97 -22.68 -16.43
C GLU A 171 -1.69 -22.07 -17.81
N TYR A 172 -1.51 -20.74 -17.88
CA TYR A 172 -1.40 -20.01 -19.14
C TYR A 172 0.02 -19.48 -19.41
N GLY A 173 0.94 -19.54 -18.47
CA GLY A 173 2.32 -19.06 -18.59
C GLY A 173 3.26 -19.96 -19.38
N ASN A 174 2.82 -21.13 -19.86
CA ASN A 174 3.60 -22.09 -20.65
C ASN A 174 4.98 -22.41 -20.05
N GLY A 175 5.14 -22.39 -18.73
CA GLY A 175 6.41 -22.60 -18.07
C GLY A 175 7.43 -21.45 -18.23
N SER A 176 7.03 -20.35 -18.86
CA SER A 176 7.81 -19.11 -18.93
C SER A 176 7.66 -18.36 -17.62
N THR A 177 8.77 -17.83 -17.10
CA THR A 177 8.77 -16.84 -16.02
C THR A 177 8.44 -15.43 -16.53
N ASP A 178 8.28 -15.27 -17.86
CA ASP A 178 7.80 -14.05 -18.44
C ASP A 178 6.32 -13.84 -18.08
N PHE A 179 6.02 -12.77 -17.39
CA PHE A 179 4.67 -12.28 -17.17
C PHE A 179 4.00 -11.77 -18.48
N ALA A 180 4.34 -12.40 -19.61
CA ALA A 180 3.79 -12.08 -20.93
C ALA A 180 2.32 -12.53 -21.12
N ILE A 181 1.67 -13.00 -20.05
CA ILE A 181 0.24 -13.24 -20.09
C ILE A 181 -0.43 -11.87 -20.09
N ASP A 182 -1.09 -11.54 -21.18
CA ASP A 182 -2.03 -10.43 -21.14
C ASP A 182 -3.19 -10.83 -20.20
N MET A 183 -3.07 -10.40 -18.95
CA MET A 183 -4.06 -10.67 -17.91
C MET A 183 -5.44 -10.14 -18.32
N ASN A 184 -5.51 -9.17 -19.26
CA ASN A 184 -6.76 -8.69 -19.81
C ASN A 184 -7.51 -9.79 -20.56
N ASP A 185 -6.80 -10.75 -21.18
CA ASP A 185 -7.40 -11.90 -21.86
C ASP A 185 -7.94 -12.96 -20.91
N LEU A 186 -7.48 -13.04 -19.67
CA LEU A 186 -7.96 -14.04 -18.71
C LEU A 186 -9.44 -13.86 -18.38
N ASN A 187 -9.94 -12.63 -18.37
CA ASN A 187 -11.37 -12.34 -18.20
C ASN A 187 -12.21 -12.96 -19.33
N THR A 188 -11.70 -12.91 -20.58
CA THR A 188 -12.37 -13.51 -21.74
C THR A 188 -12.35 -15.04 -21.70
N LYS A 189 -11.36 -15.61 -20.99
CA LYS A 189 -11.22 -17.07 -20.76
C LYS A 189 -12.00 -17.56 -19.54
N GLY A 190 -12.77 -16.68 -18.88
CA GLY A 190 -13.62 -17.02 -17.75
C GLY A 190 -12.93 -17.09 -16.40
N MET A 191 -11.65 -16.72 -16.31
CA MET A 191 -10.91 -16.70 -15.05
C MET A 191 -11.20 -15.42 -14.29
N LYS A 192 -11.85 -15.55 -13.13
CA LYS A 192 -12.24 -14.42 -12.30
C LYS A 192 -11.18 -14.17 -11.23
N LEU A 193 -10.18 -13.33 -11.50
CA LEU A 193 -9.19 -12.90 -10.51
C LEU A 193 -9.78 -11.97 -9.45
N ILE A 194 -10.89 -11.33 -9.74
CA ILE A 194 -11.70 -10.56 -8.80
C ILE A 194 -13.05 -11.24 -8.67
N ASP A 195 -13.38 -11.62 -7.44
CA ASP A 195 -14.65 -12.24 -7.11
C ASP A 195 -15.43 -11.31 -6.16
N PRO A 196 -16.58 -10.75 -6.61
CA PRO A 196 -17.45 -9.94 -5.75
C PRO A 196 -17.95 -10.70 -4.52
N GLU A 197 -17.98 -12.03 -4.59
CA GLU A 197 -18.39 -12.91 -3.50
C GLU A 197 -17.22 -13.32 -2.57
N SER A 198 -16.00 -12.85 -2.83
CA SER A 198 -14.88 -13.06 -1.91
C SER A 198 -15.10 -12.33 -0.58
N ASP A 199 -14.45 -12.81 0.47
CA ASP A 199 -14.57 -12.23 1.81
C ASP A 199 -14.16 -10.74 1.85
N LEU A 200 -13.16 -10.36 1.04
CA LEU A 200 -12.72 -8.96 0.92
C LEU A 200 -13.87 -8.05 0.48
N TYR A 201 -14.52 -8.38 -0.64
CA TYR A 201 -15.57 -7.52 -1.18
C TYR A 201 -16.87 -7.59 -0.39
N LYS A 202 -17.21 -8.77 0.17
CA LYS A 202 -18.32 -8.89 1.13
C LYS A 202 -18.10 -8.01 2.36
N GLN A 203 -16.90 -8.02 2.91
CA GLN A 203 -16.57 -7.19 4.07
C GLN A 203 -16.57 -5.70 3.72
N ALA A 204 -16.02 -5.33 2.55
CA ALA A 204 -16.08 -3.93 2.09
C ALA A 204 -17.52 -3.45 1.94
N LYS A 205 -18.40 -4.24 1.30
CA LYS A 205 -19.84 -3.94 1.19
C LYS A 205 -20.51 -3.83 2.56
N LYS A 206 -20.19 -4.75 3.47
CA LYS A 206 -20.74 -4.75 4.83
C LYS A 206 -20.37 -3.48 5.60
N ASN A 207 -19.15 -2.96 5.46
CA ASN A 207 -18.73 -1.72 6.12
C ASN A 207 -19.62 -0.54 5.76
N VAL A 208 -20.05 -0.44 4.51
CA VAL A 208 -20.98 0.62 4.06
C VAL A 208 -22.36 0.42 4.69
N LEU A 209 -22.87 -0.81 4.69
CA LEU A 209 -24.18 -1.12 5.29
C LEU A 209 -24.21 -0.88 6.81
N ASP A 210 -23.09 -1.13 7.48
CA ASP A 210 -22.92 -0.89 8.92
C ASP A 210 -22.70 0.61 9.25
N GLY A 211 -22.62 1.49 8.25
CA GLY A 211 -22.39 2.92 8.43
C GLY A 211 -21.02 3.29 8.98
N LYS A 212 -20.01 2.46 8.75
CA LYS A 212 -18.64 2.75 9.20
C LYS A 212 -18.07 3.99 8.52
N LYS A 213 -17.12 4.66 9.18
CA LYS A 213 -16.31 5.69 8.55
C LYS A 213 -15.44 5.03 7.49
N LEU A 214 -15.58 5.46 6.24
CA LEU A 214 -14.86 4.90 5.10
C LEU A 214 -13.69 5.81 4.72
N PRO A 215 -12.54 5.23 4.27
CA PRO A 215 -11.45 6.01 3.71
C PRO A 215 -11.81 6.49 2.29
N LYS A 216 -11.13 7.54 1.83
CA LYS A 216 -11.07 7.84 0.41
C LYS A 216 -10.22 6.79 -0.30
N ILE A 217 -10.63 6.38 -1.49
CA ILE A 217 -9.88 5.46 -2.34
C ILE A 217 -9.40 6.20 -3.59
N ILE A 218 -8.12 6.11 -3.89
CA ILE A 218 -7.54 6.59 -5.14
C ILE A 218 -6.96 5.38 -5.84
N MET A 219 -7.35 5.16 -7.09
CA MET A 219 -6.83 4.08 -7.91
C MET A 219 -6.20 4.65 -9.17
N THR A 220 -5.10 4.08 -9.60
CA THR A 220 -4.41 4.52 -10.81
C THR A 220 -3.75 3.37 -11.54
N CYS A 221 -3.65 3.49 -12.86
CA CYS A 221 -3.09 2.46 -13.72
C CYS A 221 -2.45 3.07 -14.97
N GLY A 222 -1.43 2.43 -15.49
CA GLY A 222 -0.92 2.75 -16.82
C GLY A 222 -1.94 2.36 -17.90
N GLY A 223 -2.06 3.17 -18.96
CA GLY A 223 -3.01 2.90 -20.05
C GLY A 223 -2.67 1.63 -20.86
N ASN A 224 -1.41 1.17 -20.80
CA ASN A 224 -0.93 -0.06 -21.43
C ASN A 224 -0.59 -1.16 -20.41
N ASP A 225 -1.05 -1.02 -19.17
CA ASP A 225 -0.81 -2.00 -18.11
C ASP A 225 -1.56 -3.31 -18.39
N PHE A 226 -0.88 -4.44 -18.25
CA PHE A 226 -1.43 -5.78 -18.54
C PHE A 226 -2.54 -6.21 -17.57
N ILE A 227 -2.67 -5.55 -16.40
CA ILE A 227 -3.75 -5.85 -15.43
C ILE A 227 -4.85 -4.78 -15.38
N ARG A 228 -4.85 -3.83 -16.31
CA ARG A 228 -5.75 -2.68 -16.32
C ARG A 228 -7.23 -3.06 -16.21
N SER A 229 -7.68 -4.10 -16.92
CA SER A 229 -9.06 -4.56 -16.86
C SER A 229 -9.51 -4.94 -15.45
N PHE A 230 -8.61 -5.55 -14.65
CA PHE A 230 -8.91 -5.91 -13.26
C PHE A 230 -8.94 -4.69 -12.34
N VAL A 231 -8.13 -3.68 -12.63
CA VAL A 231 -8.22 -2.39 -11.91
C VAL A 231 -9.60 -1.76 -12.11
N TYR A 232 -10.13 -1.81 -13.33
CA TYR A 232 -11.49 -1.33 -13.62
C TYR A 232 -12.56 -2.09 -12.83
N ILE A 233 -12.48 -3.43 -12.80
CA ILE A 233 -13.45 -4.25 -12.04
C ILE A 233 -13.40 -3.90 -10.55
N SER A 234 -12.20 -3.82 -9.96
CA SER A 234 -12.03 -3.47 -8.55
C SER A 234 -12.56 -2.06 -8.24
N ARG A 235 -12.22 -1.08 -9.09
CA ARG A 235 -12.74 0.30 -9.01
C ARG A 235 -14.26 0.33 -9.00
N ASP A 236 -14.88 -0.36 -9.95
CA ASP A 236 -16.32 -0.31 -10.15
C ASP A 236 -17.07 -1.03 -9.03
N LEU A 237 -16.48 -2.09 -8.45
CA LEU A 237 -17.03 -2.74 -7.26
C LEU A 237 -17.01 -1.79 -6.05
N PHE A 238 -15.88 -1.15 -5.72
CA PHE A 238 -15.84 -0.20 -4.61
C PHE A 238 -16.82 0.97 -4.82
N LYS A 239 -16.89 1.53 -6.05
CA LYS A 239 -17.88 2.57 -6.39
C LYS A 239 -19.30 2.09 -6.19
N SER A 240 -19.62 0.88 -6.66
CA SER A 240 -20.98 0.31 -6.57
C SER A 240 -21.43 0.10 -5.12
N TYR A 241 -20.50 -0.10 -4.20
CA TYR A 241 -20.80 -0.24 -2.77
C TYR A 241 -20.97 1.11 -2.07
N GLY A 242 -20.54 2.22 -2.67
CA GLY A 242 -20.69 3.57 -2.10
C GLY A 242 -19.40 4.19 -1.55
N TYR A 243 -18.22 3.64 -1.87
CA TYR A 243 -16.94 4.27 -1.52
C TYR A 243 -16.69 5.50 -2.41
N ASP A 244 -16.03 6.52 -1.84
CA ASP A 244 -15.47 7.65 -2.60
C ASP A 244 -14.21 7.19 -3.34
N VAL A 245 -14.36 6.88 -4.63
CA VAL A 245 -13.28 6.36 -5.48
C VAL A 245 -12.93 7.35 -6.58
N THR A 246 -11.72 7.88 -6.52
CA THR A 246 -11.10 8.62 -7.63
C THR A 246 -10.25 7.65 -8.46
N TYR A 247 -10.31 7.75 -9.79
CA TYR A 247 -9.49 6.94 -10.69
C TYR A 247 -8.76 7.84 -11.69
N GLU A 248 -7.46 7.60 -11.86
CA GLU A 248 -6.64 8.23 -12.89
C GLU A 248 -5.92 7.17 -13.72
N GLU A 249 -6.09 7.20 -15.03
CA GLU A 249 -5.32 6.42 -15.98
C GLU A 249 -4.29 7.31 -16.66
N VAL A 250 -3.03 6.85 -16.71
CA VAL A 250 -1.97 7.60 -17.36
C VAL A 250 -1.61 6.94 -18.69
N PRO A 251 -1.91 7.59 -19.83
CA PRO A 251 -1.66 7.02 -21.15
C PRO A 251 -0.19 6.67 -21.36
N ASN A 252 0.07 5.66 -22.18
CA ASN A 252 1.40 5.19 -22.62
C ASN A 252 2.30 4.55 -21.56
N TYR A 253 1.90 4.52 -20.30
CA TYR A 253 2.61 3.77 -19.27
C TYR A 253 2.14 2.33 -19.19
N THR A 254 3.05 1.46 -18.80
CA THR A 254 2.83 0.02 -18.58
C THR A 254 2.86 -0.30 -17.08
N HIS A 255 3.16 -1.55 -16.72
CA HIS A 255 3.38 -2.00 -15.34
C HIS A 255 4.83 -1.76 -14.93
N GLU A 256 5.20 -0.51 -14.62
CA GLU A 256 6.60 -0.08 -14.57
C GLU A 256 6.88 1.00 -13.53
N TRP A 257 8.15 1.11 -13.14
CA TRP A 257 8.59 2.05 -12.11
C TRP A 257 8.46 3.52 -12.50
N ASP A 258 8.62 3.89 -13.77
CA ASP A 258 8.43 5.28 -14.21
C ASP A 258 6.99 5.75 -13.96
N PHE A 259 6.01 4.87 -14.18
CA PHE A 259 4.62 5.13 -13.83
C PHE A 259 4.42 5.25 -12.32
N TRP A 260 5.00 4.33 -11.55
CA TRP A 260 4.83 4.34 -10.10
C TRP A 260 5.55 5.52 -9.43
N ASP A 261 6.74 5.94 -9.91
CA ASP A 261 7.40 7.14 -9.39
C ASP A 261 6.58 8.42 -9.68
N LEU A 262 6.02 8.55 -10.89
CA LEU A 262 5.08 9.62 -11.22
C LEU A 262 3.88 9.62 -10.27
N THR A 263 3.31 8.46 -9.99
CA THR A 263 2.17 8.30 -9.09
C THR A 263 2.54 8.65 -7.65
N LEU A 264 3.69 8.20 -7.15
CA LEU A 264 4.20 8.56 -5.81
C LEU A 264 4.36 10.07 -5.65
N ARG A 265 4.86 10.75 -6.69
CA ARG A 265 4.96 12.21 -6.70
C ARG A 265 3.59 12.86 -6.58
N LYS A 266 2.63 12.50 -7.44
CA LYS A 266 1.26 13.01 -7.38
C LYS A 266 0.60 12.72 -6.04
N MET A 267 0.77 11.51 -5.53
CA MET A 267 0.22 11.10 -4.24
C MET A 267 0.66 12.02 -3.10
N LEU A 268 1.96 12.29 -2.99
CA LEU A 268 2.50 13.04 -1.85
C LEU A 268 2.36 14.57 -2.01
N TYR A 269 2.25 15.09 -3.23
CA TYR A 269 2.11 16.54 -3.45
C TYR A 269 0.66 16.99 -3.63
N ASP A 270 -0.21 16.12 -4.21
CA ASP A 270 -1.52 16.58 -4.68
C ASP A 270 -2.69 15.80 -4.09
N TRP A 271 -2.56 14.48 -3.83
CA TRP A 271 -3.71 13.63 -3.54
C TRP A 271 -3.97 13.40 -2.07
N LEU A 272 -2.91 13.20 -1.28
CA LEU A 272 -3.06 12.96 0.15
C LEU A 272 -3.24 14.29 0.90
N PRO A 273 -4.11 14.36 1.92
CA PRO A 273 -4.29 15.55 2.72
C PRO A 273 -3.12 15.71 3.71
N ILE A 274 -1.92 15.89 3.16
CA ILE A 274 -0.70 16.08 3.95
C ILE A 274 -0.64 17.53 4.42
N ARG A 275 -0.30 17.71 5.70
CA ARG A 275 -0.18 19.04 6.31
C ARG A 275 1.14 19.75 5.97
N HIS A 276 2.08 19.07 5.30
CA HIS A 276 3.41 19.56 4.91
C HIS A 276 4.21 20.11 6.10
N ASP A 277 3.92 19.63 7.29
CA ASP A 277 4.54 20.04 8.54
C ASP A 277 4.51 18.90 9.56
N VAL A 278 5.28 19.08 10.62
CA VAL A 278 5.29 18.16 11.75
C VAL A 278 4.10 18.44 12.67
N LEU A 279 3.65 17.39 13.34
CA LEU A 279 2.62 17.48 14.35
C LEU A 279 3.31 17.81 15.68
N LEU A 280 3.21 19.06 16.10
CA LEU A 280 3.77 19.50 17.38
C LEU A 280 2.88 18.98 18.52
N PRO A 281 3.46 18.65 19.68
CA PRO A 281 2.70 18.35 20.89
C PRO A 281 1.88 19.60 21.31
N GLU A 282 0.67 19.37 21.82
CA GLU A 282 -0.16 20.40 22.42
C GLU A 282 0.45 21.01 23.67
#